data_11f04b54690db023752194e975826261
#
_entry.id   11f04b54690db023752194e975826261
#
_cell.length_a   1.000
_cell.length_b   1.000
_cell.length_c   1.000
_cell.angle_alpha   90.00
_cell.angle_beta   90.00
_cell.angle_gamma   90.00
#
_symmetry.space_group_name_H-M   'P 1'
#
loop_
_entity.id
_entity.type
_entity.pdbx_description
1 polymer ?
#
loop_
_entity_poly.entity_id
_entity_poly.type
_entity_poly.pdbx_seq_one_letter_code
_entity_poly.pdbx_strand_id
1 'polypeptide(L)'
;MKIINELQLAKELIRFPTVTPIDAGIMKFLEKKLKKLGFKTKILEFKEKGNAPVKNLYARLGSKSPNFCYAGHLDVVPAGNLRDWTVNPFKPSIKNGHLIGRGANDMKSSIAAFVSAISVFIEKNKGFNGSISLLITGDEEGVAINGTKKVVDYLKKKREKIDFCLVGEPTNPNKLGEMIKIGRRGSMNGRLTVTGVQGHVAYPHRANNPSTSLVRILKELKDLRF
;
A
#
# COMPACT_ATOMS: atom_id res chain seq x y z
N MET A 1 -5.59 26.08 13.97
CA MET A 1 -6.16 24.90 13.26
C MET A 1 -6.15 23.73 14.23
N LYS A 2 -7.15 22.84 14.21
CA LYS A 2 -7.17 21.72 15.17
C LYS A 2 -6.14 20.67 14.77
N ILE A 3 -5.20 20.36 15.65
CA ILE A 3 -4.22 19.27 15.46
C ILE A 3 -4.97 17.94 15.29
N ILE A 4 -4.55 17.15 14.35
CA ILE A 4 -5.13 15.83 14.07
C ILE A 4 -4.50 14.80 15.00
N ASN A 5 -5.32 14.05 15.72
CA ASN A 5 -4.85 12.93 16.53
C ASN A 5 -4.60 11.72 15.64
N GLU A 6 -3.37 11.20 15.63
CA GLU A 6 -2.92 10.10 14.79
C GLU A 6 -3.66 8.79 15.06
N LEU A 7 -3.87 8.46 16.33
CA LEU A 7 -4.58 7.22 16.69
C LEU A 7 -6.04 7.25 16.26
N GLN A 8 -6.70 8.40 16.42
CA GLN A 8 -8.08 8.56 15.98
C GLN A 8 -8.18 8.47 14.45
N LEU A 9 -7.26 9.13 13.72
CA LEU A 9 -7.24 9.06 12.26
C LEU A 9 -6.92 7.64 11.78
N ALA A 10 -5.95 6.93 12.40
CA ALA A 10 -5.66 5.55 12.08
C ALA A 10 -6.90 4.65 12.24
N LYS A 11 -7.61 4.77 13.36
CA LYS A 11 -8.87 4.04 13.57
C LYS A 11 -9.93 4.38 12.52
N GLU A 12 -10.05 5.64 12.13
CA GLU A 12 -10.98 6.07 11.07
C GLU A 12 -10.61 5.44 9.73
N LEU A 13 -9.32 5.44 9.34
CA LEU A 13 -8.84 4.84 8.10
C LEU A 13 -9.04 3.31 8.05
N ILE A 14 -8.78 2.61 9.17
CA ILE A 14 -8.93 1.14 9.24
C ILE A 14 -10.38 0.70 9.05
N ARG A 15 -11.36 1.53 9.42
CA ARG A 15 -12.79 1.21 9.25
C ARG A 15 -13.23 1.08 7.80
N PHE A 16 -12.44 1.59 6.84
CA PHE A 16 -12.73 1.38 5.43
C PHE A 16 -12.19 0.02 4.97
N PRO A 17 -13.06 -0.91 4.50
CA PRO A 17 -12.64 -2.23 4.04
C PRO A 17 -12.09 -2.14 2.61
N THR A 18 -10.96 -1.49 2.46
CA THR A 18 -10.29 -1.21 1.18
C THR A 18 -9.47 -2.38 0.68
N VAL A 19 -10.07 -3.58 0.67
CA VAL A 19 -9.42 -4.76 0.07
C VAL A 19 -9.23 -4.49 -1.42
N THR A 20 -7.95 -4.53 -1.85
CA THR A 20 -7.59 -4.15 -3.22
C THR A 20 -8.45 -4.88 -4.27
N PRO A 21 -8.97 -4.19 -5.29
CA PRO A 21 -8.81 -2.79 -5.68
C PRO A 21 -9.94 -1.85 -5.19
N ILE A 22 -10.65 -2.21 -4.11
CA ILE A 22 -11.86 -1.49 -3.64
C ILE A 22 -11.48 -0.24 -2.87
N ASP A 23 -11.94 0.94 -3.32
CA ASP A 23 -11.72 2.23 -2.64
C ASP A 23 -12.55 2.41 -1.36
N ALA A 24 -13.75 1.84 -1.31
CA ALA A 24 -14.70 1.99 -0.20
C ALA A 24 -14.93 3.45 0.26
N GLY A 25 -14.54 4.46 -0.51
CA GLY A 25 -14.66 5.89 -0.18
C GLY A 25 -13.51 6.49 0.62
N ILE A 26 -12.45 5.74 0.89
CA ILE A 26 -11.33 6.17 1.74
C ILE A 26 -10.54 7.34 1.14
N MET A 27 -10.36 7.37 -0.21
CA MET A 27 -9.65 8.46 -0.87
C MET A 27 -10.38 9.80 -0.67
N LYS A 28 -11.71 9.80 -0.79
CA LYS A 28 -12.53 10.99 -0.54
C LYS A 28 -12.54 11.40 0.94
N PHE A 29 -12.49 10.42 1.84
CA PHE A 29 -12.38 10.69 3.27
C PHE A 29 -11.06 11.39 3.60
N LEU A 30 -9.91 10.86 3.16
CA LEU A 30 -8.60 11.46 3.37
C LEU A 30 -8.49 12.82 2.68
N GLU A 31 -9.01 12.95 1.45
CA GLU A 31 -9.08 14.23 0.73
C GLU A 31 -9.72 15.33 1.58
N LYS A 32 -10.88 15.04 2.20
CA LYS A 32 -11.57 16.02 3.07
C LYS A 32 -10.71 16.44 4.26
N LYS A 33 -9.96 15.53 4.86
CA LYS A 33 -9.04 15.85 5.98
C LYS A 33 -7.91 16.76 5.50
N LEU A 34 -7.29 16.45 4.37
CA LEU A 34 -6.19 17.23 3.80
C LEU A 34 -6.64 18.62 3.32
N LYS A 35 -7.82 18.75 2.72
CA LYS A 35 -8.41 20.06 2.37
C LYS A 35 -8.57 20.97 3.61
N LYS A 36 -8.96 20.43 4.75
CA LYS A 36 -9.05 21.20 6.01
C LYS A 36 -7.68 21.67 6.52
N LEU A 37 -6.60 21.01 6.12
CA LEU A 37 -5.21 21.42 6.39
C LEU A 37 -4.66 22.39 5.33
N GLY A 38 -5.46 22.79 4.33
CA GLY A 38 -5.05 23.73 3.28
C GLY A 38 -4.44 23.09 2.04
N PHE A 39 -4.44 21.76 1.92
CA PHE A 39 -3.92 21.08 0.74
C PHE A 39 -4.81 21.30 -0.48
N LYS A 40 -4.19 21.55 -1.63
CA LYS A 40 -4.80 21.35 -2.95
C LYS A 40 -4.76 19.86 -3.25
N THR A 41 -5.90 19.27 -3.57
CA THR A 41 -6.05 17.81 -3.71
C THR A 41 -6.61 17.44 -5.07
N LYS A 42 -6.25 16.26 -5.55
CA LYS A 42 -6.80 15.67 -6.75
C LYS A 42 -6.91 14.15 -6.59
N ILE A 43 -8.13 13.62 -6.72
CA ILE A 43 -8.36 12.20 -6.88
C ILE A 43 -8.17 11.86 -8.35
N LEU A 44 -7.34 10.87 -8.63
CA LEU A 44 -6.97 10.37 -9.95
C LEU A 44 -7.45 8.93 -10.05
N GLU A 45 -8.31 8.64 -11.01
CA GLU A 45 -8.77 7.28 -11.29
C GLU A 45 -8.13 6.79 -12.58
N PHE A 46 -7.51 5.61 -12.53
CA PHE A 46 -6.91 4.97 -13.69
C PHE A 46 -7.51 3.59 -13.89
N LYS A 47 -7.63 3.20 -15.16
CA LYS A 47 -8.12 1.88 -15.57
C LYS A 47 -7.30 1.39 -16.76
N GLU A 48 -6.55 0.34 -16.59
CA GLU A 48 -5.91 -0.40 -17.68
C GLU A 48 -6.83 -1.50 -18.18
N LYS A 49 -6.75 -1.82 -19.49
CA LYS A 49 -7.57 -2.90 -20.09
C LYS A 49 -7.37 -4.21 -19.32
N GLY A 50 -8.45 -4.87 -18.98
CA GLY A 50 -8.43 -6.13 -18.22
C GLY A 50 -8.27 -6.00 -16.71
N ASN A 51 -8.11 -4.77 -16.19
CA ASN A 51 -7.97 -4.52 -14.75
C ASN A 51 -9.10 -3.65 -14.22
N ALA A 52 -9.37 -3.75 -12.92
CA ALA A 52 -10.32 -2.88 -12.25
C ALA A 52 -9.82 -1.42 -12.20
N PRO A 53 -10.73 -0.43 -12.19
CA PRO A 53 -10.35 0.96 -11.96
C PRO A 53 -9.85 1.14 -10.54
N VAL A 54 -8.82 1.98 -10.36
CA VAL A 54 -8.24 2.30 -9.06
C VAL A 54 -8.20 3.81 -8.86
N LYS A 55 -8.64 4.24 -7.67
CA LYS A 55 -8.51 5.61 -7.22
C LYS A 55 -7.21 5.83 -6.48
N ASN A 56 -6.58 6.95 -6.78
CA ASN A 56 -5.39 7.44 -6.14
C ASN A 56 -5.62 8.89 -5.70
N LEU A 57 -4.87 9.36 -4.73
CA LEU A 57 -4.95 10.74 -4.24
C LEU A 57 -3.57 11.40 -4.32
N TYR A 58 -3.50 12.52 -5.02
CA TYR A 58 -2.39 13.46 -4.91
C TYR A 58 -2.84 14.71 -4.18
N ALA A 59 -2.06 15.15 -3.20
CA ALA A 59 -2.33 16.35 -2.43
C ALA A 59 -1.04 17.16 -2.28
N ARG A 60 -1.11 18.49 -2.38
CA ARG A 60 0.04 19.38 -2.19
C ARG A 60 -0.33 20.61 -1.39
N LEU A 61 0.50 20.92 -0.41
CA LEU A 61 0.49 22.15 0.36
C LEU A 61 1.75 22.96 0.02
N GLY A 62 1.59 24.25 -0.21
CA GLY A 62 2.67 25.11 -0.74
C GLY A 62 2.83 24.98 -2.26
N SER A 63 3.69 25.83 -2.82
CA SER A 63 3.93 25.91 -4.27
C SER A 63 5.40 26.02 -4.64
N LYS A 64 6.30 26.15 -3.65
CA LYS A 64 7.74 26.34 -3.84
C LYS A 64 8.49 25.03 -3.72
N SER A 65 9.72 24.99 -4.24
CA SER A 65 10.72 23.97 -3.92
C SER A 65 11.43 24.30 -2.60
N PRO A 66 11.92 23.27 -1.89
CA PRO A 66 11.79 21.85 -2.22
C PRO A 66 10.38 21.31 -1.95
N ASN A 67 9.94 20.31 -2.73
CA ASN A 67 8.73 19.56 -2.50
C ASN A 67 9.07 18.21 -1.83
N PHE A 68 8.71 18.07 -0.55
CA PHE A 68 8.84 16.84 0.20
C PHE A 68 7.55 16.02 0.05
N CYS A 69 7.64 14.86 -0.58
CA CYS A 69 6.51 13.97 -0.82
C CYS A 69 6.51 12.80 0.17
N TYR A 70 5.37 12.54 0.76
CA TYR A 70 5.10 11.28 1.43
C TYR A 70 4.33 10.37 0.47
N ALA A 71 4.83 9.14 0.26
CA ALA A 71 4.15 8.13 -0.55
C ALA A 71 3.70 6.94 0.30
N GLY A 72 2.52 6.42 -0.02
CA GLY A 72 1.94 5.27 0.68
C GLY A 72 0.68 4.77 0.00
N HIS A 73 0.05 3.74 0.60
CA HIS A 73 -1.17 3.13 0.09
C HIS A 73 -2.26 3.03 1.15
N LEU A 74 -3.49 2.98 0.69
CA LEU A 74 -4.69 2.82 1.55
C LEU A 74 -5.45 1.53 1.25
N ASP A 75 -5.09 0.82 0.18
CA ASP A 75 -5.58 -0.53 -0.03
C ASP A 75 -4.91 -1.52 0.94
N VAL A 76 -5.52 -2.67 1.10
CA VAL A 76 -5.06 -3.73 2.00
C VAL A 76 -5.31 -5.10 1.37
N VAL A 77 -4.51 -6.09 1.75
CA VAL A 77 -4.77 -7.48 1.40
C VAL A 77 -6.05 -8.00 2.08
N PRO A 78 -6.67 -9.09 1.58
CA PRO A 78 -7.79 -9.74 2.24
C PRO A 78 -7.52 -10.04 3.71
N ALA A 79 -8.56 -9.98 4.53
CA ALA A 79 -8.42 -10.26 5.96
C ALA A 79 -8.01 -11.71 6.28
N GLY A 80 -8.26 -12.64 5.33
CA GLY A 80 -8.10 -14.06 5.59
C GLY A 80 -9.28 -14.64 6.38
N ASN A 81 -9.05 -15.71 7.12
CA ASN A 81 -10.07 -16.33 7.94
C ASN A 81 -10.41 -15.44 9.15
N LEU A 82 -11.65 -15.00 9.24
CA LEU A 82 -12.10 -14.11 10.33
C LEU A 82 -12.03 -14.74 11.72
N ARG A 83 -11.99 -16.06 11.81
CA ARG A 83 -11.83 -16.79 13.09
C ARG A 83 -10.45 -16.62 13.71
N ASP A 84 -9.43 -16.26 12.90
CA ASP A 84 -8.06 -16.05 13.35
C ASP A 84 -7.85 -14.64 13.94
N TRP A 85 -8.85 -13.79 13.85
CA TRP A 85 -8.81 -12.43 14.37
C TRP A 85 -9.39 -12.35 15.78
N THR A 86 -8.67 -11.67 16.67
CA THR A 86 -9.18 -11.38 18.03
C THR A 86 -10.19 -10.23 18.08
N VAL A 87 -10.33 -9.48 16.98
CA VAL A 87 -11.30 -8.40 16.76
C VAL A 87 -11.72 -8.41 15.29
N ASN A 88 -12.83 -7.74 14.96
CA ASN A 88 -13.15 -7.57 13.54
C ASN A 88 -12.07 -6.72 12.85
N PRO A 89 -11.46 -7.18 11.73
CA PRO A 89 -10.34 -6.51 11.06
C PRO A 89 -10.64 -5.07 10.62
N PHE A 90 -11.90 -4.72 10.39
CA PHE A 90 -12.34 -3.38 10.00
C PHE A 90 -13.11 -2.62 11.11
N LYS A 91 -13.10 -3.15 12.34
CA LYS A 91 -13.54 -2.46 13.55
C LYS A 91 -12.37 -2.34 14.53
N PRO A 92 -11.42 -1.40 14.27
CA PRO A 92 -10.16 -1.36 15.00
C PRO A 92 -10.37 -1.11 16.49
N SER A 93 -9.60 -1.82 17.30
CA SER A 93 -9.60 -1.67 18.76
C SER A 93 -8.19 -1.59 19.31
N ILE A 94 -8.07 -1.08 20.54
CA ILE A 94 -6.82 -1.16 21.30
C ILE A 94 -6.90 -2.37 22.22
N LYS A 95 -5.89 -3.24 22.15
CA LYS A 95 -5.75 -4.38 23.03
C LYS A 95 -4.30 -4.51 23.47
N ASN A 96 -4.05 -4.55 24.76
CA ASN A 96 -2.69 -4.59 25.33
C ASN A 96 -1.75 -3.49 24.78
N GLY A 97 -2.25 -2.27 24.64
CA GLY A 97 -1.48 -1.15 24.09
C GLY A 97 -1.29 -1.14 22.57
N HIS A 98 -1.78 -2.15 21.85
CA HIS A 98 -1.63 -2.28 20.40
C HIS A 98 -2.93 -1.95 19.66
N LEU A 99 -2.83 -1.20 18.57
CA LEU A 99 -3.93 -0.99 17.64
C LEU A 99 -4.06 -2.21 16.72
N ILE A 100 -5.19 -2.91 16.81
CA ILE A 100 -5.45 -4.12 16.03
C ILE A 100 -6.49 -3.80 14.95
N GLY A 101 -6.18 -4.18 13.71
CA GLY A 101 -7.04 -4.04 12.54
C GLY A 101 -6.27 -4.28 11.24
N ARG A 102 -6.96 -4.63 10.15
CA ARG A 102 -6.35 -4.83 8.84
C ARG A 102 -5.83 -3.49 8.30
N GLY A 103 -4.54 -3.44 7.91
CA GLY A 103 -3.88 -2.21 7.49
C GLY A 103 -3.38 -1.34 8.66
N ALA A 104 -3.45 -1.80 9.91
CA ALA A 104 -2.93 -1.04 11.04
C ALA A 104 -1.40 -0.85 10.93
N ASN A 105 -0.65 -1.90 10.63
CA ASN A 105 0.79 -1.84 10.44
C ASN A 105 1.16 -1.46 9.00
N ASP A 106 0.45 -1.99 8.03
CA ASP A 106 0.68 -1.83 6.59
C ASP A 106 -0.58 -1.28 5.92
N MET A 107 -0.64 0.05 5.58
CA MET A 107 0.22 1.07 6.19
C MET A 107 -0.61 2.31 6.65
N LYS A 108 -1.90 2.08 6.99
CA LYS A 108 -2.85 3.17 7.34
C LYS A 108 -2.41 3.98 8.55
N SER A 109 -1.73 3.34 9.54
CA SER A 109 -1.25 4.07 10.72
C SER A 109 -0.09 5.01 10.40
N SER A 110 0.82 4.64 9.50
CA SER A 110 1.91 5.54 9.10
C SER A 110 1.39 6.74 8.33
N ILE A 111 0.37 6.58 7.49
CA ILE A 111 -0.32 7.71 6.84
C ILE A 111 -0.98 8.61 7.90
N ALA A 112 -1.64 8.03 8.90
CA ALA A 112 -2.27 8.81 9.97
C ALA A 112 -1.22 9.59 10.79
N ALA A 113 -0.09 8.96 11.11
CA ALA A 113 1.02 9.60 11.82
C ALA A 113 1.61 10.75 11.01
N PHE A 114 1.84 10.56 9.69
CA PHE A 114 2.35 11.61 8.83
C PHE A 114 1.37 12.81 8.73
N VAL A 115 0.08 12.55 8.55
CA VAL A 115 -0.95 13.61 8.49
C VAL A 115 -1.06 14.36 9.83
N SER A 116 -0.93 13.65 10.95
CA SER A 116 -0.86 14.27 12.29
C SER A 116 0.37 15.18 12.41
N ALA A 117 1.56 14.66 12.05
CA ALA A 117 2.81 15.42 12.07
C ALA A 117 2.73 16.69 11.22
N ILE A 118 2.13 16.62 10.02
CA ILE A 118 1.90 17.80 9.17
C ILE A 118 1.00 18.81 9.89
N SER A 119 -0.07 18.36 10.54
CA SER A 119 -0.99 19.29 11.24
C SER A 119 -0.28 20.07 12.35
N VAL A 120 0.65 19.42 13.07
CA VAL A 120 1.52 20.06 14.06
C VAL A 120 2.52 20.99 13.39
N PHE A 121 3.14 20.55 12.29
CA PHE A 121 4.14 21.35 11.56
C PHE A 121 3.53 22.67 11.04
N ILE A 122 2.35 22.60 10.41
CA ILE A 122 1.65 23.79 9.88
C ILE A 122 1.29 24.78 10.99
N GLU A 123 0.86 24.27 12.15
CA GLU A 123 0.52 25.10 13.29
C GLU A 123 1.73 25.88 13.82
N LYS A 124 2.89 25.22 13.88
CA LYS A 124 4.13 25.79 14.38
C LYS A 124 4.89 26.63 13.36
N ASN A 125 4.75 26.36 12.06
CA ASN A 125 5.55 26.96 10.99
C ASN A 125 4.68 27.68 9.97
N LYS A 126 3.99 28.73 10.40
CA LYS A 126 3.18 29.56 9.49
C LYS A 126 4.05 30.19 8.41
N GLY A 127 3.69 29.94 7.13
CA GLY A 127 4.41 30.54 6.02
C GLY A 127 5.75 29.86 5.67
N PHE A 128 5.88 28.54 5.94
CA PHE A 128 7.07 27.79 5.54
C PHE A 128 7.39 27.92 4.04
N ASN A 129 8.67 27.93 3.70
CA ASN A 129 9.16 28.12 2.34
C ASN A 129 9.47 26.77 1.70
N GLY A 130 8.55 26.23 0.93
CA GLY A 130 8.63 24.92 0.31
C GLY A 130 7.26 24.33 -0.02
N SER A 131 7.21 23.04 -0.22
CA SER A 131 5.97 22.28 -0.37
C SER A 131 6.03 20.95 0.32
N ILE A 132 4.86 20.48 0.78
CA ILE A 132 4.65 19.13 1.28
C ILE A 132 3.57 18.49 0.41
N SER A 133 3.82 17.29 -0.08
CA SER A 133 2.85 16.55 -0.89
C SER A 133 2.62 15.14 -0.37
N LEU A 134 1.45 14.58 -0.70
CA LEU A 134 1.11 13.18 -0.46
C LEU A 134 0.73 12.55 -1.79
N LEU A 135 1.31 11.38 -2.07
CA LEU A 135 0.93 10.49 -3.16
C LEU A 135 0.41 9.20 -2.52
N ILE A 136 -0.90 9.00 -2.54
CA ILE A 136 -1.54 7.85 -1.91
C ILE A 136 -2.20 7.00 -2.99
N THR A 137 -1.81 5.74 -3.08
CA THR A 137 -2.37 4.79 -4.04
C THR A 137 -3.42 3.87 -3.40
N GLY A 138 -4.29 3.31 -4.23
CA GLY A 138 -5.24 2.25 -3.87
C GLY A 138 -4.94 0.91 -4.58
N ASP A 139 -3.71 0.71 -5.10
CA ASP A 139 -3.28 -0.50 -5.81
C ASP A 139 -1.77 -0.73 -5.58
N GLU A 140 -1.37 -0.89 -4.32
CA GLU A 140 -0.03 -1.35 -3.96
C GLU A 140 -0.06 -2.86 -3.68
N GLU A 141 -1.04 -3.33 -2.95
CA GLU A 141 -1.24 -4.70 -2.51
C GLU A 141 -1.85 -5.62 -3.58
N GLY A 142 -2.19 -5.07 -4.73
CA GLY A 142 -2.79 -5.80 -5.85
C GLY A 142 -1.81 -6.00 -7.01
N VAL A 143 -2.30 -5.75 -8.22
CA VAL A 143 -1.50 -5.88 -9.45
C VAL A 143 -0.56 -4.70 -9.68
N ALA A 144 -0.71 -3.61 -8.94
CA ALA A 144 0.11 -2.39 -8.97
C ALA A 144 0.22 -1.70 -10.34
N ILE A 145 -0.77 -1.92 -11.22
CA ILE A 145 -0.79 -1.36 -12.59
C ILE A 145 -1.39 0.04 -12.61
N ASN A 146 -2.51 0.23 -11.89
CA ASN A 146 -3.29 1.48 -11.89
C ASN A 146 -2.95 2.41 -10.70
N GLY A 147 -1.88 2.12 -9.98
CA GLY A 147 -1.44 2.80 -8.77
C GLY A 147 -0.36 3.86 -9.00
N THR A 148 0.66 3.83 -8.15
CA THR A 148 1.75 4.82 -8.03
C THR A 148 2.38 5.19 -9.38
N LYS A 149 2.67 4.20 -10.24
CA LYS A 149 3.28 4.44 -11.56
C LYS A 149 2.45 5.40 -12.40
N LYS A 150 1.13 5.18 -12.50
CA LYS A 150 0.23 6.06 -13.28
C LYS A 150 0.13 7.47 -12.68
N VAL A 151 0.18 7.58 -11.34
CA VAL A 151 0.22 8.89 -10.69
C VAL A 151 1.51 9.63 -11.01
N VAL A 152 2.66 8.96 -10.92
CA VAL A 152 3.97 9.57 -11.26
C VAL A 152 4.01 10.00 -12.72
N ASP A 153 3.51 9.19 -13.65
CA ASP A 153 3.43 9.55 -15.08
C ASP A 153 2.52 10.77 -15.30
N TYR A 154 1.40 10.85 -14.58
CA TYR A 154 0.52 12.03 -14.57
C TYR A 154 1.25 13.28 -14.07
N LEU A 155 1.96 13.18 -12.93
CA LEU A 155 2.70 14.30 -12.33
C LEU A 155 3.82 14.80 -13.26
N LYS A 156 4.56 13.89 -13.90
CA LYS A 156 5.56 14.24 -14.93
C LYS A 156 4.96 15.04 -16.08
N LYS A 157 3.80 14.61 -16.62
CA LYS A 157 3.07 15.35 -17.67
C LYS A 157 2.62 16.74 -17.20
N LYS A 158 2.36 16.92 -15.90
CA LYS A 158 2.02 18.20 -15.29
C LYS A 158 3.25 19.03 -14.87
N ARG A 159 4.48 18.56 -15.15
CA ARG A 159 5.73 19.17 -14.71
C ARG A 159 5.79 19.39 -13.20
N GLU A 160 5.12 18.51 -12.46
CA GLU A 160 5.13 18.51 -11.00
C GLU A 160 6.43 17.85 -10.52
N LYS A 161 7.26 18.61 -9.80
CA LYS A 161 8.54 18.12 -9.30
C LYS A 161 8.40 17.65 -7.85
N ILE A 162 8.95 16.49 -7.57
CA ILE A 162 9.17 15.95 -6.22
C ILE A 162 10.69 15.96 -6.01
N ASP A 163 11.14 16.68 -4.99
CA ASP A 163 12.58 16.80 -4.69
C ASP A 163 13.04 15.69 -3.74
N PHE A 164 12.19 15.33 -2.77
CA PHE A 164 12.45 14.26 -1.81
C PHE A 164 11.17 13.41 -1.63
N CYS A 165 11.34 12.11 -1.44
CA CYS A 165 10.22 11.20 -1.20
C CYS A 165 10.51 10.28 0.00
N LEU A 166 9.59 10.28 0.96
CA LEU A 166 9.52 9.31 2.04
C LEU A 166 8.40 8.32 1.76
N VAL A 167 8.74 7.03 1.66
CA VAL A 167 7.75 5.94 1.57
C VAL A 167 7.50 5.41 2.97
N GLY A 168 6.24 5.44 3.42
CA GLY A 168 5.88 5.17 4.80
C GLY A 168 5.68 3.68 5.15
N GLU A 169 6.30 2.78 4.40
CA GLU A 169 6.21 1.33 4.60
C GLU A 169 6.87 0.85 5.91
N PRO A 170 6.34 -0.21 6.54
CA PRO A 170 6.96 -0.79 7.73
C PRO A 170 8.29 -1.45 7.38
N THR A 171 9.40 -0.91 7.89
CA THR A 171 10.75 -1.38 7.57
C THR A 171 11.57 -1.76 8.78
N ASN A 172 11.13 -1.36 9.98
CA ASN A 172 11.89 -1.54 11.21
C ASN A 172 11.58 -2.90 11.83
N PRO A 173 12.55 -3.83 11.94
CA PRO A 173 12.30 -5.18 12.47
C PRO A 173 12.06 -5.20 13.98
N ASN A 174 12.79 -4.42 14.78
CA ASN A 174 12.72 -4.50 16.24
C ASN A 174 12.33 -3.17 16.90
N LYS A 175 12.95 -2.06 16.50
CA LYS A 175 12.73 -0.74 17.10
C LYS A 175 12.42 0.30 16.06
N LEU A 176 11.48 1.18 16.37
CA LEU A 176 11.15 2.31 15.49
C LEU A 176 12.37 3.19 15.25
N GLY A 177 12.66 3.49 13.98
CA GLY A 177 13.76 4.34 13.55
C GLY A 177 15.13 3.65 13.45
N GLU A 178 15.22 2.34 13.66
CA GLU A 178 16.49 1.61 13.55
C GLU A 178 16.94 1.34 12.12
N MET A 179 16.02 1.35 11.16
CA MET A 179 16.30 1.05 9.76
C MET A 179 15.51 1.93 8.79
N ILE A 180 16.19 2.41 7.77
CA ILE A 180 15.58 2.95 6.55
C ILE A 180 16.10 2.19 5.33
N LYS A 181 15.24 1.94 4.35
CA LYS A 181 15.65 1.35 3.07
C LYS A 181 15.89 2.46 2.07
N ILE A 182 17.07 2.52 1.50
CA ILE A 182 17.46 3.50 0.47
C ILE A 182 17.35 2.95 -0.96
N GLY A 183 16.95 1.67 -1.10
CA GLY A 183 16.71 1.00 -2.36
C GLY A 183 15.84 -0.22 -2.17
N ARG A 184 15.39 -0.81 -3.29
CA ARG A 184 14.54 -2.00 -3.32
C ARG A 184 15.14 -3.04 -4.26
N ARG A 185 15.00 -4.30 -3.89
CA ARG A 185 15.24 -5.42 -4.82
C ARG A 185 14.05 -5.59 -5.77
N GLY A 186 14.28 -6.24 -6.90
CA GLY A 186 13.19 -6.67 -7.78
C GLY A 186 12.36 -7.79 -7.16
N SER A 187 11.19 -8.01 -7.73
CA SER A 187 10.33 -9.17 -7.46
C SER A 187 9.93 -9.80 -8.78
N MET A 188 9.94 -11.12 -8.82
CA MET A 188 9.55 -11.89 -10.00
C MET A 188 8.61 -13.03 -9.58
N ASN A 189 7.45 -13.11 -10.24
CA ASN A 189 6.50 -14.19 -10.05
C ASN A 189 6.55 -15.13 -11.28
N GLY A 190 6.65 -16.41 -11.05
CA GLY A 190 6.59 -17.44 -12.08
C GLY A 190 5.37 -18.34 -11.90
N ARG A 191 4.77 -18.77 -13.01
CA ARG A 191 3.73 -19.80 -13.00
C ARG A 191 4.26 -21.05 -13.67
N LEU A 192 4.36 -22.15 -12.93
CA LEU A 192 4.69 -23.45 -13.46
C LEU A 192 3.43 -24.27 -13.70
N THR A 193 3.26 -24.77 -14.92
CA THR A 193 2.19 -25.70 -15.27
C THR A 193 2.80 -26.99 -15.75
N VAL A 194 2.49 -28.11 -15.12
CA VAL A 194 2.97 -29.43 -15.50
C VAL A 194 1.77 -30.24 -15.98
N THR A 195 1.84 -30.69 -17.24
CA THR A 195 0.80 -31.53 -17.86
C THR A 195 1.23 -32.98 -17.86
N GLY A 196 0.27 -33.87 -17.70
CA GLY A 196 0.51 -35.31 -17.72
C GLY A 196 -0.49 -36.04 -18.61
N VAL A 197 -0.40 -37.35 -18.64
CA VAL A 197 -1.33 -38.25 -19.33
C VAL A 197 -2.03 -39.12 -18.30
N GLN A 198 -3.36 -39.04 -18.28
CA GLN A 198 -4.17 -39.85 -17.39
C GLN A 198 -4.06 -41.33 -17.75
N GLY A 199 -3.99 -42.20 -16.73
CA GLY A 199 -3.99 -43.64 -16.90
C GLY A 199 -4.32 -44.37 -15.62
N HIS A 200 -4.53 -45.67 -15.74
CA HIS A 200 -4.82 -46.53 -14.60
C HIS A 200 -3.54 -46.77 -13.80
N VAL A 201 -3.61 -46.72 -12.47
CA VAL A 201 -2.46 -46.84 -11.58
C VAL A 201 -1.69 -48.17 -11.72
N ALA A 202 -2.39 -49.24 -12.11
CA ALA A 202 -1.78 -50.54 -12.37
C ALA A 202 -0.95 -50.58 -13.68
N TYR A 203 -1.07 -49.58 -14.55
CA TYR A 203 -0.38 -49.50 -15.82
C TYR A 203 0.41 -48.18 -15.96
N PRO A 204 1.42 -47.96 -15.12
CA PRO A 204 2.14 -46.68 -15.05
C PRO A 204 2.87 -46.35 -16.38
N HIS A 205 3.20 -47.35 -17.17
CA HIS A 205 3.83 -47.19 -18.49
C HIS A 205 2.91 -46.60 -19.57
N ARG A 206 1.58 -46.56 -19.29
CA ARG A 206 0.56 -45.93 -20.15
C ARG A 206 0.09 -44.58 -19.67
N ALA A 207 0.71 -44.07 -18.62
CA ALA A 207 0.36 -42.80 -17.98
C ALA A 207 1.60 -41.92 -17.81
N ASN A 208 1.38 -40.63 -17.58
CA ASN A 208 2.42 -39.72 -17.15
C ASN A 208 1.88 -38.88 -15.97
N ASN A 209 2.27 -39.24 -14.77
CA ASN A 209 1.83 -38.53 -13.57
C ASN A 209 2.55 -37.18 -13.45
N PRO A 210 1.85 -36.04 -13.61
CA PRO A 210 2.48 -34.74 -13.55
C PRO A 210 3.09 -34.40 -12.17
N SER A 211 2.59 -35.03 -11.09
CA SER A 211 3.14 -34.82 -9.76
C SER A 211 4.59 -35.30 -9.64
N THR A 212 4.95 -36.42 -10.29
CA THR A 212 6.33 -36.93 -10.30
C THR A 212 7.28 -35.93 -10.98
N SER A 213 6.87 -35.39 -12.12
CA SER A 213 7.65 -34.36 -12.82
C SER A 213 7.73 -33.06 -12.04
N LEU A 214 6.61 -32.64 -11.40
CA LEU A 214 6.58 -31.45 -10.57
C LEU A 214 7.57 -31.54 -9.40
N VAL A 215 7.60 -32.66 -8.69
CA VAL A 215 8.54 -32.87 -7.56
C VAL A 215 10.00 -32.74 -8.01
N ARG A 216 10.36 -33.31 -9.16
CA ARG A 216 11.72 -33.20 -9.73
C ARG A 216 12.06 -31.74 -10.04
N ILE A 217 11.16 -31.02 -10.72
CA ILE A 217 11.37 -29.59 -11.06
C ILE A 217 11.51 -28.75 -9.78
N LEU A 218 10.65 -28.98 -8.79
CA LEU A 218 10.69 -28.21 -7.53
C LEU A 218 11.97 -28.48 -6.74
N LYS A 219 12.52 -29.70 -6.81
CA LYS A 219 13.82 -30.03 -6.20
C LYS A 219 14.92 -29.17 -6.81
N GLU A 220 15.03 -29.14 -8.14
CA GLU A 220 16.03 -28.32 -8.84
C GLU A 220 15.85 -26.82 -8.52
N LEU A 221 14.60 -26.31 -8.54
CA LEU A 221 14.32 -24.91 -8.22
C LEU A 221 14.69 -24.52 -6.79
N LYS A 222 14.52 -25.45 -5.83
CA LYS A 222 14.88 -25.20 -4.42
C LYS A 222 16.38 -24.95 -4.25
N ASP A 223 17.18 -25.62 -5.04
CA ASP A 223 18.65 -25.59 -4.93
C ASP A 223 19.27 -24.43 -5.74
N LEU A 224 18.47 -23.69 -6.52
CA LEU A 224 18.91 -22.47 -7.18
C LEU A 224 19.17 -21.35 -6.14
N ARG A 225 20.37 -20.79 -6.24
CA ARG A 225 20.74 -19.55 -5.50
C ARG A 225 20.71 -18.38 -6.50
N PHE A 226 19.90 -17.37 -6.17
CA PHE A 226 19.80 -16.12 -6.91
C PHE A 226 20.60 -15.02 -6.24
#